data_506497ba20eb92cabece82b3ddd6220a
#
_entry.id   506497ba20eb92cabece82b3ddd6220a
#
_cell.length_a   1.000
_cell.length_b   1.000
_cell.length_c   1.000
_cell.angle_alpha   90.00
_cell.angle_beta   90.00
_cell.angle_gamma   90.00
#
_symmetry.space_group_name_H-M   'P 1'
#
loop_
_entity.id
_entity.type
_entity.pdbx_description
1 polymer ?
#
loop_
_entity_poly.entity_id
_entity_poly.type
_entity_poly.pdbx_seq_one_letter_code
_entity_poly.pdbx_strand_id
1 'polypeptide(L)'
;MGITNMARKIPGVAAVEGVITGVLASEQDMPIKDYDKQTAADITAKLKGLSQRELRMIDAYERKHQNRTTIIDKIGKLTRDEPWSGYDEQSADAITTALRQTDQDTAQSVRAYERERKARVGVLQAADQRISE
;
A
#
# COMPACT_ATOMS: atom_id res chain seq x y z
N MET A 1 28.32 -1.76 15.85
CA MET A 1 28.38 -1.82 15.76
C MET A 1 28.09 -1.74 15.31
N GLY A 2 27.70 -1.96 15.12
CA GLY A 2 27.55 -2.11 14.86
C GLY A 2 26.95 -2.05 14.19
N ILE A 3 26.86 -2.30 14.26
CA ILE A 3 26.58 -2.43 13.87
C ILE A 3 26.08 -2.25 13.43
N THR A 4 26.02 -2.37 13.55
CA THR A 4 25.90 -2.35 13.36
C THR A 4 25.47 -2.06 12.97
N ASN A 5 25.39 -2.21 13.10
CA ASN A 5 25.31 -2.08 12.96
C ASN A 5 24.91 -1.74 12.48
N MET A 6 24.72 -1.77 12.50
CA MET A 6 24.68 -1.61 12.26
C MET A 6 24.30 -1.14 11.72
N ALA A 7 24.17 -1.09 11.78
CA ALA A 7 24.09 -0.78 11.53
C ALA A 7 23.63 -0.27 11.19
N ARG A 8 23.45 -0.18 11.45
CA ARG A 8 23.29 0.18 11.50
C ARG A 8 23.06 0.83 11.01
N LYS A 9 22.92 1.01 10.96
CA LYS A 9 22.78 1.37 10.61
C LYS A 9 22.34 1.95 10.01
N ILE A 10 22.17 2.10 9.89
CA ILE A 10 21.85 2.46 9.37
C ILE A 10 21.39 3.09 8.88
N PRO A 11 21.34 3.31 8.78
CA PRO A 11 20.97 3.83 8.33
C PRO A 11 20.38 4.21 7.67
N GLY A 12 20.03 4.17 7.37
CA GLY A 12 19.65 4.27 6.91
C GLY A 12 19.08 4.18 6.20
N VAL A 13 19.08 4.19 5.97
CA VAL A 13 18.80 3.86 5.48
C VAL A 13 18.36 3.50 4.77
N ALA A 14 18.45 3.38 4.55
CA ALA A 14 18.20 2.85 4.10
C ALA A 14 17.76 2.34 3.84
N ALA A 15 18.23 2.70 3.66
CA ALA A 15 17.88 1.73 3.69
C ALA A 15 16.97 1.57 4.00
N VAL A 16 16.88 1.90 3.73
CA VAL A 16 15.87 1.75 4.39
C VAL A 16 14.75 0.96 3.88
N GLU A 17 14.35 1.01 2.71
CA GLU A 17 13.27 0.28 2.28
C GLU A 17 13.57 -1.17 2.23
N GLY A 18 14.71 -1.51 1.80
CA GLY A 18 15.12 -2.87 1.84
C GLY A 18 15.26 -3.35 3.27
N VAL A 19 15.69 -2.45 4.09
CA VAL A 19 15.82 -2.73 5.49
C VAL A 19 14.49 -3.01 6.12
N ILE A 20 13.49 -2.29 5.70
CA ILE A 20 12.18 -2.51 6.24
C ILE A 20 11.74 -3.95 6.06
N THR A 21 11.95 -4.51 4.90
CA THR A 21 11.55 -5.87 4.70
C THR A 21 12.29 -6.82 5.61
N GLY A 22 13.55 -6.53 5.90
CA GLY A 22 14.31 -7.37 6.79
C GLY A 22 13.86 -7.24 8.22
N VAL A 23 13.36 -6.10 8.58
CA VAL A 23 12.93 -5.84 9.93
C VAL A 23 11.60 -6.51 10.25
N LEU A 24 10.79 -6.74 9.25
CA LEU A 24 9.48 -7.29 9.47
C LEU A 24 9.54 -8.77 9.76
N ALA A 25 9.92 -9.10 10.95
CA ALA A 25 10.02 -10.48 11.34
C ALA A 25 8.87 -10.91 12.25
N SER A 26 8.10 -9.97 12.75
CA SER A 26 7.12 -10.24 13.78
C SER A 26 5.70 -10.00 13.32
N GLU A 27 4.81 -10.89 13.73
CA GLU A 27 3.39 -10.73 13.46
C GLU A 27 2.85 -9.41 14.00
N GLN A 28 3.44 -8.93 15.09
CA GLN A 28 2.96 -7.70 15.71
C GLN A 28 3.20 -6.46 14.85
N ASP A 29 4.14 -6.53 13.94
CA ASP A 29 4.47 -5.42 13.06
C ASP A 29 3.54 -5.36 11.85
N MET A 30 2.67 -6.33 11.68
CA MET A 30 1.84 -6.43 10.50
C MET A 30 0.69 -5.43 10.54
N PRO A 31 0.31 -4.91 9.39
CA PRO A 31 -0.84 -3.98 9.33
C PRO A 31 -2.17 -4.64 9.63
N ILE A 32 -2.25 -5.97 9.60
CA ILE A 32 -3.45 -6.70 9.94
C ILE A 32 -3.24 -7.39 11.28
N LYS A 33 -4.13 -7.11 12.23
CA LYS A 33 -4.02 -7.64 13.56
C LYS A 33 -4.24 -9.15 13.56
N ASP A 34 -3.49 -9.87 14.41
CA ASP A 34 -3.60 -11.31 14.55
C ASP A 34 -3.45 -12.02 13.20
N TYR A 35 -2.52 -11.57 12.43
CA TYR A 35 -2.35 -12.00 11.06
C TYR A 35 -2.25 -13.50 10.90
N ASP A 36 -1.41 -14.15 11.72
CA ASP A 36 -1.15 -15.57 11.55
C ASP A 36 -2.36 -16.45 11.81
N LYS A 37 -3.33 -15.93 12.56
CA LYS A 37 -4.54 -16.67 12.90
C LYS A 37 -5.66 -16.50 11.88
N GLN A 38 -5.51 -15.58 10.96
CA GLN A 38 -6.56 -15.31 9.99
C GLN A 38 -6.42 -16.19 8.77
N THR A 39 -7.56 -16.53 8.19
CA THR A 39 -7.55 -17.34 6.97
C THR A 39 -7.14 -16.49 5.77
N ALA A 40 -6.77 -17.17 4.68
CA ALA A 40 -6.45 -16.45 3.46
C ALA A 40 -7.62 -15.60 3.00
N ALA A 41 -8.85 -16.10 3.13
CA ALA A 41 -10.03 -15.34 2.73
C ALA A 41 -10.19 -14.07 3.57
N ASP A 42 -9.97 -14.18 4.87
CA ASP A 42 -10.07 -13.01 5.76
C ASP A 42 -9.05 -11.96 5.38
N ILE A 43 -7.84 -12.39 5.10
CA ILE A 43 -6.76 -11.46 4.78
C ILE A 43 -6.99 -10.81 3.43
N THR A 44 -7.35 -11.59 2.40
CA THR A 44 -7.55 -11.02 1.07
C THR A 44 -8.67 -9.99 1.07
N ALA A 45 -9.70 -10.19 1.92
CA ALA A 45 -10.79 -9.22 2.00
C ALA A 45 -10.34 -7.86 2.53
N LYS A 46 -9.23 -7.82 3.27
CA LYS A 46 -8.72 -6.59 3.88
C LYS A 46 -7.67 -5.90 3.04
N LEU A 47 -7.15 -6.55 2.01
CA LEU A 47 -6.00 -6.02 1.28
C LEU A 47 -6.31 -4.73 0.54
N LYS A 48 -7.53 -4.56 0.06
CA LYS A 48 -7.88 -3.37 -0.71
C LYS A 48 -7.73 -2.08 0.06
N GLY A 49 -7.88 -2.12 1.36
CA GLY A 49 -7.80 -0.93 2.19
C GLY A 49 -6.39 -0.55 2.59
N LEU A 50 -5.41 -1.32 2.20
CA LEU A 50 -4.04 -1.10 2.64
C LEU A 50 -3.26 -0.28 1.62
N SER A 51 -2.22 0.41 2.11
CA SER A 51 -1.35 1.17 1.23
C SER A 51 -0.44 0.24 0.45
N GLN A 52 0.21 0.76 -0.58
CA GLN A 52 1.17 -0.04 -1.33
C GLN A 52 2.30 -0.51 -0.42
N ARG A 53 2.75 0.34 0.48
CA ARG A 53 3.79 -0.06 1.42
C ARG A 53 3.32 -1.21 2.30
N GLU A 54 2.10 -1.13 2.80
CA GLU A 54 1.56 -2.19 3.64
C GLU A 54 1.38 -3.49 2.86
N LEU A 55 0.99 -3.40 1.60
CA LEU A 55 0.89 -4.59 0.76
C LEU A 55 2.25 -5.27 0.58
N ARG A 56 3.29 -4.48 0.39
CA ARG A 56 4.63 -5.05 0.27
C ARG A 56 5.08 -5.70 1.56
N MET A 57 4.71 -5.12 2.70
CA MET A 57 5.01 -5.71 3.99
C MET A 57 4.38 -7.10 4.12
N ILE A 58 3.12 -7.19 3.76
CA ILE A 58 2.42 -8.47 3.85
C ILE A 58 3.02 -9.48 2.89
N ASP A 59 3.33 -9.05 1.68
CA ASP A 59 3.94 -9.95 0.70
C ASP A 59 5.25 -10.55 1.23
N ALA A 60 6.10 -9.71 1.79
CA ALA A 60 7.37 -10.17 2.33
C ALA A 60 7.18 -11.13 3.50
N TYR A 61 6.26 -10.78 4.39
CA TYR A 61 5.98 -11.62 5.55
C TYR A 61 5.42 -12.96 5.12
N GLU A 62 4.45 -12.96 4.22
CA GLU A 62 3.78 -14.18 3.79
C GLU A 62 4.77 -15.14 3.14
N ARG A 63 5.68 -14.62 2.31
CA ARG A 63 6.66 -15.47 1.64
C ARG A 63 7.62 -16.14 2.60
N LYS A 64 7.86 -15.52 3.75
CA LYS A 64 8.78 -16.07 4.74
C LYS A 64 8.10 -16.99 5.74
N HIS A 65 6.79 -17.01 5.77
CA HIS A 65 6.05 -17.76 6.78
C HIS A 65 5.16 -18.80 6.13
N GLN A 66 3.90 -18.50 5.94
CA GLN A 66 2.96 -19.49 5.44
C GLN A 66 2.94 -19.63 3.92
N ASN A 67 3.48 -18.64 3.23
CA ASN A 67 3.60 -18.66 1.77
C ASN A 67 2.27 -19.01 1.09
N ARG A 68 1.18 -18.41 1.55
CA ARG A 68 -0.14 -18.69 0.99
C ARG A 68 -0.30 -17.99 -0.34
N THR A 69 -0.34 -18.76 -1.41
CA THR A 69 -0.32 -18.21 -2.76
C THR A 69 -1.55 -17.36 -3.07
N THR A 70 -2.71 -17.68 -2.48
CA THR A 70 -3.91 -16.89 -2.66
C THR A 70 -3.67 -15.43 -2.25
N ILE A 71 -3.00 -15.23 -1.11
CA ILE A 71 -2.70 -13.89 -0.62
C ILE A 71 -1.67 -13.22 -1.51
N ILE A 72 -0.60 -13.94 -1.83
CA ILE A 72 0.49 -13.39 -2.63
C ILE A 72 -0.02 -12.98 -4.01
N ASP A 73 -0.85 -13.81 -4.63
CA ASP A 73 -1.40 -13.50 -5.95
C ASP A 73 -2.31 -12.28 -5.90
N LYS A 74 -3.13 -12.17 -4.85
CA LYS A 74 -4.00 -11.01 -4.72
C LYS A 74 -3.21 -9.74 -4.55
N ILE A 75 -2.14 -9.80 -3.75
CA ILE A 75 -1.26 -8.63 -3.60
C ILE A 75 -0.66 -8.24 -4.94
N GLY A 76 -0.24 -9.24 -5.74
CA GLY A 76 0.32 -8.96 -7.05
C GLY A 76 -0.65 -8.21 -7.96
N LYS A 77 -1.95 -8.48 -7.82
CA LYS A 77 -2.96 -7.79 -8.62
C LYS A 77 -3.22 -6.38 -8.11
N LEU A 78 -2.98 -6.13 -6.84
CA LEU A 78 -3.26 -4.83 -6.23
C LEU A 78 -2.05 -3.90 -6.25
N THR A 79 -0.83 -4.45 -6.36
CA THR A 79 0.35 -3.61 -6.35
C THR A 79 0.51 -2.93 -7.70
N ARG A 80 0.60 -1.62 -7.65
CA ARG A 80 0.85 -0.78 -8.81
C ARG A 80 1.33 0.56 -8.26
N ASP A 81 1.86 1.36 -9.15
CA ASP A 81 2.34 2.67 -8.72
C ASP A 81 1.16 3.55 -8.30
N GLU A 82 1.37 4.27 -7.20
CA GLU A 82 0.39 5.27 -6.78
C GLU A 82 0.29 6.35 -7.85
N PRO A 83 -0.88 7.01 -7.95
CA PRO A 83 -1.00 8.14 -8.90
C PRO A 83 0.06 9.22 -8.65
N TRP A 84 0.41 9.45 -7.39
CA TRP A 84 1.55 10.29 -7.02
C TRP A 84 2.06 9.81 -5.67
N SER A 85 3.28 10.21 -5.35
CA SER A 85 3.93 9.77 -4.13
C SER A 85 3.13 10.20 -2.90
N GLY A 86 2.87 9.27 -2.01
CA GLY A 86 2.12 9.54 -0.79
C GLY A 86 0.62 9.50 -0.93
N TYR A 87 0.13 9.10 -2.09
CA TYR A 87 -1.31 9.10 -2.36
C TYR A 87 -2.09 8.30 -1.31
N ASP A 88 -1.62 7.09 -1.01
CA ASP A 88 -2.36 6.21 -0.11
C ASP A 88 -2.52 6.76 1.29
N GLU A 89 -1.67 7.71 1.65
CA GLU A 89 -1.69 8.28 3.00
C GLU A 89 -2.44 9.59 3.08
N GLN A 90 -2.95 10.06 1.96
CA GLN A 90 -3.68 11.32 1.94
C GLN A 90 -5.16 11.12 2.21
N SER A 91 -5.77 12.15 2.81
CA SER A 91 -7.21 12.16 3.02
C SER A 91 -7.94 12.36 1.69
N ALA A 92 -9.24 12.04 1.69
CA ALA A 92 -10.05 12.30 0.51
C ALA A 92 -10.04 13.77 0.15
N ASP A 93 -10.08 14.66 1.15
CA ASP A 93 -10.08 16.09 0.89
C ASP A 93 -8.78 16.55 0.23
N ALA A 94 -7.65 16.02 0.68
CA ALA A 94 -6.37 16.39 0.09
C ALA A 94 -6.30 15.93 -1.37
N ILE A 95 -6.81 14.75 -1.65
CA ILE A 95 -6.79 14.21 -3.00
C ILE A 95 -7.74 15.00 -3.91
N THR A 96 -8.93 15.32 -3.44
CA THR A 96 -9.87 16.10 -4.26
C THR A 96 -9.31 17.47 -4.58
N THR A 97 -8.63 18.09 -3.62
CA THR A 97 -7.98 19.37 -3.86
C THR A 97 -6.89 19.24 -4.93
N ALA A 98 -6.08 18.20 -4.84
CA ALA A 98 -5.02 17.98 -5.81
C ALA A 98 -5.59 17.73 -7.21
N LEU A 99 -6.73 17.02 -7.29
CA LEU A 99 -7.35 16.71 -8.58
C LEU A 99 -7.74 17.95 -9.37
N ARG A 100 -8.03 19.05 -8.68
CA ARG A 100 -8.40 20.28 -9.38
C ARG A 100 -7.23 20.84 -10.19
N GLN A 101 -6.03 20.41 -9.89
CA GLN A 101 -4.82 20.93 -10.53
C GLN A 101 -4.13 19.91 -11.41
N THR A 102 -4.70 18.71 -11.53
CA THR A 102 -4.11 17.69 -12.39
C THR A 102 -4.72 17.72 -13.77
N ASP A 103 -4.06 17.05 -14.71
CA ASP A 103 -4.64 16.88 -16.04
C ASP A 103 -5.62 15.72 -16.02
N GLN A 104 -6.31 15.54 -17.16
CA GLN A 104 -7.32 14.51 -17.25
C GLN A 104 -6.73 13.10 -17.20
N ASP A 105 -5.53 12.93 -17.74
CA ASP A 105 -4.87 11.63 -17.70
C ASP A 105 -4.59 11.21 -16.26
N THR A 106 -4.11 12.15 -15.45
CA THR A 106 -3.88 11.87 -14.04
C THR A 106 -5.18 11.56 -13.31
N ALA A 107 -6.24 12.30 -13.64
CA ALA A 107 -7.55 12.05 -13.03
C ALA A 107 -8.05 10.64 -13.38
N GLN A 108 -7.81 10.18 -14.59
CA GLN A 108 -8.19 8.83 -14.97
C GLN A 108 -7.42 7.78 -14.19
N SER A 109 -6.13 8.03 -13.97
CA SER A 109 -5.30 7.14 -13.16
C SER A 109 -5.80 7.08 -11.73
N VAL A 110 -6.15 8.23 -11.16
CA VAL A 110 -6.69 8.30 -9.81
C VAL A 110 -7.99 7.50 -9.73
N ARG A 111 -8.87 7.69 -10.71
CA ARG A 111 -10.15 6.99 -10.70
C ARG A 111 -9.95 5.48 -10.72
N ALA A 112 -9.08 4.99 -11.59
CA ALA A 112 -8.83 3.56 -11.69
C ALA A 112 -8.21 3.02 -10.41
N TYR A 113 -7.23 3.74 -9.88
CA TYR A 113 -6.54 3.31 -8.67
C TYR A 113 -7.48 3.29 -7.47
N GLU A 114 -8.23 4.38 -7.29
CA GLU A 114 -9.12 4.51 -6.15
C GLU A 114 -10.21 3.46 -6.18
N ARG A 115 -10.75 3.17 -7.36
CA ARG A 115 -11.83 2.21 -7.50
C ARG A 115 -11.41 0.82 -7.02
N GLU A 116 -10.17 0.45 -7.27
CA GLU A 116 -9.67 -0.87 -6.89
C GLU A 116 -9.16 -0.93 -5.47
N ARG A 117 -9.05 0.22 -4.82
CA ARG A 117 -8.47 0.27 -3.50
C ARG A 117 -9.51 0.73 -2.48
N LYS A 118 -9.46 1.96 -2.07
CA LYS A 118 -10.34 2.46 -1.01
C LYS A 118 -11.71 2.85 -1.50
N ALA A 119 -11.85 3.10 -2.77
CA ALA A 119 -13.13 3.42 -3.41
C ALA A 119 -13.89 4.53 -2.69
N ARG A 120 -13.17 5.57 -2.30
CA ARG A 120 -13.78 6.69 -1.58
C ARG A 120 -14.66 7.49 -2.52
N VAL A 121 -15.93 7.62 -2.18
CA VAL A 121 -16.92 8.22 -3.07
C VAL A 121 -16.54 9.64 -3.46
N GLY A 122 -16.09 10.45 -2.50
CA GLY A 122 -15.70 11.82 -2.80
C GLY A 122 -14.57 11.91 -3.81
N VAL A 123 -13.59 11.02 -3.69
CA VAL A 123 -12.47 11.00 -4.62
C VAL A 123 -12.94 10.57 -6.02
N LEU A 124 -13.78 9.53 -6.08
CA LEU A 124 -14.28 9.06 -7.37
C LEU A 124 -15.10 10.11 -8.06
N GLN A 125 -15.95 10.84 -7.33
CA GLN A 125 -16.75 11.92 -7.90
C GLN A 125 -15.88 13.05 -8.40
N ALA A 126 -14.88 13.44 -7.63
CA ALA A 126 -13.99 14.51 -8.05
C ALA A 126 -13.19 14.12 -9.30
N ALA A 127 -12.74 12.87 -9.36
CA ALA A 127 -12.02 12.40 -10.53
C ALA A 127 -12.94 12.39 -11.76
N ASP A 128 -14.17 11.90 -11.62
CA ASP A 128 -15.12 11.90 -12.72
C ASP A 128 -15.41 13.31 -13.21
N GLN A 129 -15.56 14.25 -12.30
CA GLN A 129 -15.81 15.63 -12.67
C GLN A 129 -14.64 16.21 -13.45
N ARG A 130 -13.42 15.96 -12.99
CA ARG A 130 -12.24 16.45 -13.66
C ARG A 130 -12.10 15.86 -15.06
N ILE A 131 -12.40 14.58 -15.19
CA ILE A 131 -12.33 13.90 -16.50
C ILE A 131 -13.33 14.48 -17.48
N SER A 132 -14.51 14.87 -16.98
CA SER A 132 -15.58 15.40 -17.82
C SER A 132 -15.32 16.83 -18.31
N GLU A 133 -14.41 17.53 -17.66
CA GLU A 133 -14.09 18.89 -18.05
C GLU A 133 -13.28 18.91 -19.33
#